data_0524c2299fb3450fd7ea0787e3f27707
#
_entry.id   0524c2299fb3450fd7ea0787e3f27707
#
_cell.length_a   1.000
_cell.length_b   1.000
_cell.length_c   1.000
_cell.angle_alpha   90.00
_cell.angle_beta   90.00
_cell.angle_gamma   90.00
#
_symmetry.space_group_name_H-M   'P 1'
#
loop_
_entity.id
_entity.type
_entity.pdbx_description
1 polymer ?
#
loop_
_entity_poly.entity_id
_entity_poly.type
_entity_poly.pdbx_seq_one_letter_code
_entity_poly.pdbx_strand_id
1 'polypeptide(L)'
;MIASLRQDILSNGGHLDTGIFGTQFFFETLCDNGLNELAYEAMNKRDYPSFGWWIEQGATTTWEQWNGENSRNHPMFGGSLVWFYRRVAGMNADPSRPGYRHIVFRPVPPDSLTFARYDKATPYGEASIEWRRTDGRFEMTVQVPVGCTATVWVPGARSSDSVSTDVGRAGRDKNLSFEGIRDGYAVYEVRSGRYGFRVE
;
A
#
# COMPACT_ATOMS: atom_id res chain seq x y z
N MET A 1 15.58 -8.81 -16.09
CA MET A 1 14.57 -9.54 -15.28
C MET A 1 13.27 -8.75 -15.17
N ILE A 2 13.21 -7.56 -14.55
CA ILE A 2 11.93 -6.83 -14.37
C ILE A 2 11.31 -6.37 -15.70
N ALA A 3 12.11 -5.94 -16.68
CA ALA A 3 11.61 -5.58 -18.02
C ALA A 3 11.00 -6.80 -18.74
N SER A 4 11.57 -8.00 -18.55
CA SER A 4 11.04 -9.25 -19.08
C SER A 4 9.70 -9.61 -18.41
N LEU A 5 9.59 -9.49 -17.08
CA LEU A 5 8.34 -9.70 -16.34
C LEU A 5 7.25 -8.73 -16.82
N ARG A 6 7.58 -7.44 -16.95
CA ARG A 6 6.65 -6.43 -17.47
C ARG A 6 6.17 -6.80 -18.88
N GLN A 7 7.08 -7.19 -19.77
CA GLN A 7 6.73 -7.56 -21.14
C GLN A 7 5.85 -8.81 -21.18
N ASP A 8 6.13 -9.78 -20.34
CA ASP A 8 5.35 -11.01 -20.22
C ASP A 8 3.90 -10.73 -19.79
N ILE A 9 3.71 -9.94 -18.73
CA ILE A 9 2.39 -9.51 -18.28
C ILE A 9 1.63 -8.77 -19.40
N LEU A 10 2.29 -7.82 -20.08
CA LEU A 10 1.64 -7.05 -21.16
C LEU A 10 1.29 -7.92 -22.38
N SER A 11 2.15 -8.88 -22.73
CA SER A 11 1.86 -9.81 -23.83
C SER A 11 0.72 -10.76 -23.50
N ASN A 12 0.47 -10.99 -22.21
CA ASN A 12 -0.67 -11.77 -21.69
C ASN A 12 -1.89 -10.88 -21.35
N GLY A 13 -2.04 -9.74 -22.02
CA GLY A 13 -3.18 -8.84 -21.85
C GLY A 13 -3.26 -8.12 -20.50
N GLY A 14 -2.18 -8.09 -19.72
CA GLY A 14 -2.13 -7.48 -18.38
C GLY A 14 -2.74 -8.37 -17.29
N HIS A 15 -2.92 -9.65 -17.58
CA HIS A 15 -3.48 -10.60 -16.61
C HIS A 15 -2.43 -11.21 -15.69
N LEU A 16 -2.93 -11.68 -14.54
CA LEU A 16 -2.23 -12.61 -13.68
C LEU A 16 -2.17 -13.98 -14.34
N ASP A 17 -0.97 -14.49 -14.58
CA ASP A 17 -0.75 -15.86 -15.03
C ASP A 17 0.05 -16.65 -13.98
N THR A 18 -0.22 -16.39 -12.73
CA THR A 18 0.40 -17.08 -11.60
C THR A 18 -0.60 -18.03 -10.95
N GLY A 19 -0.11 -19.19 -10.49
CA GLY A 19 -0.87 -20.08 -9.63
C GLY A 19 -0.82 -19.65 -8.16
N ILE A 20 -1.33 -20.51 -7.29
CA ILE A 20 -1.48 -20.28 -5.85
C ILE A 20 -0.17 -19.90 -5.14
N PHE A 21 0.98 -20.36 -5.58
CA PHE A 21 2.28 -20.04 -4.96
C PHE A 21 2.85 -18.70 -5.43
N GLY A 22 2.65 -18.33 -6.70
CA GLY A 22 3.24 -17.14 -7.28
C GLY A 22 2.47 -15.85 -6.97
N THR A 23 1.16 -15.95 -6.80
CA THR A 23 0.27 -14.78 -6.68
C THR A 23 0.60 -13.89 -5.49
N GLN A 24 1.00 -14.45 -4.36
CA GLN A 24 1.38 -13.65 -3.17
C GLN A 24 2.60 -12.75 -3.42
N PHE A 25 3.51 -13.13 -4.31
CA PHE A 25 4.71 -12.35 -4.63
C PHE A 25 4.52 -11.40 -5.81
N PHE A 26 3.55 -11.65 -6.66
CA PHE A 26 3.32 -10.90 -7.89
C PHE A 26 3.17 -9.40 -7.63
N PHE A 27 2.22 -9.02 -6.81
CA PHE A 27 1.88 -7.64 -6.53
C PHE A 27 3.00 -6.88 -5.79
N GLU A 28 3.61 -7.50 -4.78
CA GLU A 28 4.72 -6.88 -4.05
C GLU A 28 5.94 -6.72 -4.96
N THR A 29 6.26 -7.72 -5.79
CA THR A 29 7.38 -7.63 -6.74
C THR A 29 7.18 -6.52 -7.75
N LEU A 30 5.99 -6.36 -8.32
CA LEU A 30 5.70 -5.26 -9.24
C LEU A 30 5.82 -3.90 -8.54
N CYS A 31 5.24 -3.77 -7.36
CA CYS A 31 5.29 -2.54 -6.58
C CYS A 31 6.73 -2.15 -6.22
N ASP A 32 7.54 -3.09 -5.74
CA ASP A 32 8.95 -2.86 -5.35
C ASP A 32 9.84 -2.46 -6.53
N ASN A 33 9.38 -2.70 -7.76
CA ASN A 33 10.08 -2.34 -8.98
C ASN A 33 9.41 -1.19 -9.76
N GLY A 34 8.57 -0.39 -9.12
CA GLY A 34 7.96 0.80 -9.70
C GLY A 34 6.82 0.51 -10.68
N LEU A 35 6.28 -0.72 -10.70
CA LEU A 35 5.19 -1.16 -11.59
C LEU A 35 3.86 -1.30 -10.83
N ASN A 36 3.62 -0.45 -9.83
CA ASN A 36 2.43 -0.55 -8.98
C ASN A 36 1.12 -0.30 -9.74
N GLU A 37 1.14 0.56 -10.77
CA GLU A 37 -0.02 0.76 -11.66
C GLU A 37 -0.37 -0.53 -12.41
N LEU A 38 0.61 -1.22 -12.97
CA LEU A 38 0.40 -2.51 -13.64
C LEU A 38 -0.17 -3.56 -12.69
N ALA A 39 0.27 -3.58 -11.42
CA ALA A 39 -0.29 -4.43 -10.38
C ALA A 39 -1.77 -4.09 -10.13
N TYR A 40 -2.10 -2.80 -10.07
CA TYR A 40 -3.47 -2.34 -9.87
C TYR A 40 -4.37 -2.66 -11.07
N GLU A 41 -3.88 -2.46 -12.29
CA GLU A 41 -4.60 -2.86 -13.51
C GLU A 41 -4.90 -4.36 -13.54
N ALA A 42 -3.90 -5.20 -13.21
CA ALA A 42 -4.08 -6.65 -13.14
C ALA A 42 -5.11 -7.07 -12.07
N MET A 43 -5.13 -6.38 -10.92
CA MET A 43 -6.11 -6.64 -9.86
C MET A 43 -7.54 -6.30 -10.30
N ASN A 44 -7.71 -5.27 -11.14
CA ASN A 44 -9.02 -4.77 -11.58
C ASN A 44 -9.55 -5.44 -12.85
N LYS A 45 -8.83 -6.40 -13.44
CA LYS A 45 -9.33 -7.18 -14.58
C LYS A 45 -10.64 -7.88 -14.23
N ARG A 46 -11.56 -7.94 -15.22
CA ARG A 46 -12.86 -8.61 -15.08
C ARG A 46 -13.00 -9.83 -15.99
N ASP A 47 -12.18 -9.92 -17.03
CA ASP A 47 -12.08 -11.05 -17.92
C ASP A 47 -11.13 -12.12 -17.36
N TYR A 48 -11.20 -13.33 -17.91
CA TYR A 48 -10.41 -14.50 -17.48
C TYR A 48 -8.93 -14.37 -17.92
N PRO A 49 -7.97 -14.75 -17.07
CA PRO A 49 -8.09 -15.08 -15.64
C PRO A 49 -7.96 -13.84 -14.74
N SER A 50 -8.86 -13.65 -13.77
CA SER A 50 -8.79 -12.53 -12.82
C SER A 50 -9.67 -12.75 -11.59
N PHE A 51 -9.42 -11.98 -10.52
CA PHE A 51 -10.31 -11.93 -9.36
C PHE A 51 -11.69 -11.37 -9.73
N GLY A 52 -11.75 -10.36 -10.62
CA GLY A 52 -13.01 -9.81 -11.10
C GLY A 52 -13.84 -10.83 -11.86
N TRP A 53 -13.20 -11.67 -12.68
CA TRP A 53 -13.90 -12.77 -13.34
C TRP A 53 -14.53 -13.75 -12.33
N TRP A 54 -13.81 -14.12 -11.26
CA TRP A 54 -14.39 -14.95 -10.20
C TRP A 54 -15.63 -14.32 -9.58
N ILE A 55 -15.58 -13.01 -9.30
CA ILE A 55 -16.72 -12.28 -8.73
C ILE A 55 -17.91 -12.35 -9.69
N GLU A 56 -17.71 -12.16 -10.99
CA GLU A 56 -18.76 -12.26 -12.01
C GLU A 56 -19.31 -13.68 -12.17
N GLN A 57 -18.50 -14.70 -11.83
CA GLN A 57 -18.97 -16.10 -11.74
C GLN A 57 -19.68 -16.41 -10.39
N GLY A 58 -19.88 -15.40 -9.53
CA GLY A 58 -20.56 -15.56 -8.24
C GLY A 58 -19.68 -16.09 -7.11
N ALA A 59 -18.34 -15.99 -7.24
CA ALA A 59 -17.44 -16.40 -6.19
C ALA A 59 -17.59 -15.53 -4.94
N THR A 60 -17.68 -16.18 -3.78
CA THR A 60 -17.70 -15.54 -2.45
C THR A 60 -16.40 -15.80 -1.67
N THR A 61 -15.54 -16.63 -2.22
CA THR A 61 -14.23 -17.05 -1.68
C THR A 61 -13.21 -17.08 -2.78
N THR A 62 -11.94 -17.16 -2.47
CA THR A 62 -10.89 -17.45 -3.46
C THR A 62 -10.89 -18.94 -3.84
N TRP A 63 -10.71 -19.23 -5.12
CA TRP A 63 -10.68 -20.57 -5.65
C TRP A 63 -9.23 -21.09 -5.75
N GLU A 64 -9.07 -22.41 -5.96
CA GLU A 64 -7.77 -23.04 -6.10
C GLU A 64 -7.16 -22.83 -7.50
N GLN A 65 -8.02 -22.76 -8.50
CA GLN A 65 -7.63 -22.52 -9.90
C GLN A 65 -8.47 -21.42 -10.52
N TRP A 66 -7.90 -20.71 -11.50
CA TRP A 66 -8.60 -19.60 -12.18
C TRP A 66 -9.89 -20.07 -12.84
N ASN A 67 -9.93 -21.27 -13.44
CA ASN A 67 -11.11 -21.84 -14.09
C ASN A 67 -12.20 -22.35 -13.12
N GLY A 68 -11.95 -22.32 -11.80
CA GLY A 68 -12.89 -22.77 -10.78
C GLY A 68 -12.95 -24.27 -10.58
N GLU A 69 -12.01 -25.02 -11.14
CA GLU A 69 -11.84 -26.43 -10.83
C GLU A 69 -11.27 -26.64 -9.41
N ASN A 70 -11.45 -27.84 -8.87
CA ASN A 70 -11.05 -28.27 -7.54
C ASN A 70 -11.72 -27.45 -6.41
N SER A 71 -10.94 -26.98 -5.41
CA SER A 71 -11.50 -26.29 -4.26
C SER A 71 -11.93 -24.86 -4.60
N ARG A 72 -13.15 -24.52 -4.20
CA ARG A 72 -13.67 -23.15 -4.26
C ARG A 72 -13.60 -22.41 -2.91
N ASN A 73 -12.78 -22.90 -2.01
CA ASN A 73 -12.44 -22.24 -0.75
C ASN A 73 -10.95 -22.47 -0.47
N HIS A 74 -10.11 -21.76 -1.24
CA HIS A 74 -8.66 -21.94 -1.23
C HIS A 74 -7.96 -20.61 -0.94
N PRO A 75 -7.46 -20.35 0.31
CA PRO A 75 -7.06 -19.03 0.74
C PRO A 75 -5.74 -18.53 0.14
N MET A 76 -4.96 -19.36 -0.57
CA MET A 76 -3.61 -18.99 -1.03
C MET A 76 -3.61 -17.81 -2.01
N PHE A 77 -4.60 -17.68 -2.88
CA PHE A 77 -4.77 -16.48 -3.72
C PHE A 77 -5.05 -15.21 -2.92
N GLY A 78 -5.56 -15.34 -1.69
CA GLY A 78 -5.76 -14.21 -0.77
C GLY A 78 -4.46 -13.53 -0.33
N GLY A 79 -3.29 -14.13 -0.58
CA GLY A 79 -1.98 -13.51 -0.36
C GLY A 79 -1.81 -12.17 -1.10
N SER A 80 -2.50 -11.98 -2.23
CA SER A 80 -2.55 -10.70 -2.96
C SER A 80 -3.11 -9.53 -2.13
N LEU A 81 -3.98 -9.81 -1.15
CA LEU A 81 -4.56 -8.78 -0.27
C LEU A 81 -3.50 -8.10 0.61
N VAL A 82 -2.38 -8.77 0.87
CA VAL A 82 -1.26 -8.21 1.63
C VAL A 82 -0.70 -6.96 0.96
N TRP A 83 -0.68 -6.93 -0.38
CA TRP A 83 -0.27 -5.77 -1.15
C TRP A 83 -1.15 -4.54 -0.89
N PHE A 84 -2.48 -4.68 -0.74
CA PHE A 84 -3.36 -3.56 -0.40
C PHE A 84 -2.97 -2.93 0.94
N TYR A 85 -2.69 -3.73 1.96
CA TYR A 85 -2.35 -3.23 3.29
C TYR A 85 -0.95 -2.63 3.34
N ARG A 86 0.03 -3.35 2.78
CA ARG A 86 1.45 -3.00 2.90
C ARG A 86 1.90 -1.94 1.92
N ARG A 87 1.34 -1.95 0.69
CA ARG A 87 1.81 -1.08 -0.40
C ARG A 87 0.80 0.02 -0.71
N VAL A 88 -0.44 -0.33 -1.05
CA VAL A 88 -1.43 0.67 -1.43
C VAL A 88 -1.79 1.58 -0.26
N ALA A 89 -2.24 1.03 0.85
CA ALA A 89 -2.47 1.78 2.08
C ALA A 89 -1.14 2.18 2.75
N GLY A 90 -0.15 1.27 2.75
CA GLY A 90 1.21 1.57 3.15
C GLY A 90 1.52 1.41 4.63
N MET A 91 0.78 0.59 5.39
CA MET A 91 1.07 0.35 6.80
C MET A 91 1.85 -0.94 7.02
N ASN A 92 3.03 -0.84 7.62
CA ASN A 92 3.92 -1.96 7.89
C ASN A 92 4.43 -1.94 9.32
N ALA A 93 4.71 -3.11 9.90
CA ALA A 93 5.57 -3.20 11.05
C ALA A 93 7.03 -2.98 10.62
N ASP A 94 7.82 -2.32 11.44
CA ASP A 94 9.26 -2.22 11.22
C ASP A 94 9.90 -3.62 11.41
N PRO A 95 10.59 -4.19 10.39
CA PRO A 95 11.22 -5.50 10.52
C PRO A 95 12.27 -5.59 11.64
N SER A 96 12.93 -4.47 11.95
CA SER A 96 13.93 -4.40 13.02
C SER A 96 13.30 -4.27 14.42
N ARG A 97 12.04 -3.86 14.48
CA ARG A 97 11.25 -3.65 15.71
C ARG A 97 9.86 -4.24 15.55
N PRO A 98 9.72 -5.58 15.44
CA PRO A 98 8.47 -6.25 15.15
C PRO A 98 7.40 -5.97 16.22
N GLY A 99 6.12 -6.21 15.88
CA GLY A 99 5.00 -6.10 16.80
C GLY A 99 4.30 -4.75 16.81
N TYR A 100 4.57 -3.84 15.86
CA TYR A 100 3.94 -2.50 15.73
C TYR A 100 4.28 -1.49 16.82
N ARG A 101 5.33 -1.71 17.60
CA ARG A 101 5.84 -0.68 18.51
C ARG A 101 6.48 0.47 17.74
N HIS A 102 7.02 0.17 16.57
CA HIS A 102 7.36 1.14 15.54
C HIS A 102 6.64 0.77 14.25
N ILE A 103 5.96 1.74 13.66
CA ILE A 103 5.14 1.56 12.46
C ILE A 103 5.81 2.29 11.30
N VAL A 104 5.84 1.66 10.13
CA VAL A 104 6.28 2.32 8.90
C VAL A 104 5.04 2.60 8.05
N PHE A 105 4.72 3.87 7.88
CA PHE A 105 3.70 4.33 6.93
C PHE A 105 4.40 4.75 5.64
N ARG A 106 4.29 3.93 4.60
CA ARG A 106 4.88 4.17 3.28
C ARG A 106 3.91 3.74 2.17
N PRO A 107 2.90 4.55 1.86
CA PRO A 107 1.98 4.26 0.77
C PRO A 107 2.69 4.37 -0.58
N VAL A 108 2.30 3.49 -1.51
CA VAL A 108 2.65 3.54 -2.93
C VAL A 108 1.34 3.60 -3.71
N PRO A 109 0.72 4.78 -3.82
CA PRO A 109 -0.58 4.93 -4.46
C PRO A 109 -0.49 4.61 -5.96
N PRO A 110 -1.32 3.69 -6.51
CA PRO A 110 -1.51 3.60 -7.95
C PRO A 110 -2.04 4.93 -8.51
N ASP A 111 -1.67 5.28 -9.75
CA ASP A 111 -2.04 6.59 -10.31
C ASP A 111 -3.54 6.75 -10.52
N SER A 112 -4.23 5.67 -10.86
CA SER A 112 -5.67 5.62 -11.07
C SER A 112 -6.50 5.50 -9.78
N LEU A 113 -5.88 5.29 -8.61
CA LEU A 113 -6.56 5.20 -7.32
C LEU A 113 -6.57 6.55 -6.60
N THR A 114 -7.75 6.99 -6.14
CA THR A 114 -7.93 8.32 -5.53
C THR A 114 -7.90 8.32 -4.01
N PHE A 115 -8.09 7.16 -3.37
CA PHE A 115 -7.99 7.05 -1.92
C PHE A 115 -7.72 5.62 -1.46
N ALA A 116 -7.15 5.50 -0.26
CA ALA A 116 -7.17 4.26 0.52
C ALA A 116 -7.23 4.57 2.01
N ARG A 117 -7.82 3.66 2.76
CA ARG A 117 -7.86 3.69 4.22
C ARG A 117 -7.60 2.29 4.77
N TYR A 118 -6.80 2.23 5.82
CA TYR A 118 -6.55 1.00 6.56
C TYR A 118 -6.45 1.29 8.06
N ASP A 119 -7.28 0.61 8.82
CA ASP A 119 -7.29 0.66 10.28
C ASP A 119 -6.89 -0.72 10.80
N LYS A 120 -6.03 -0.76 11.81
CA LYS A 120 -5.51 -1.99 12.39
C LYS A 120 -5.50 -1.93 13.90
N ALA A 121 -6.16 -2.88 14.54
CA ALA A 121 -5.96 -3.16 15.96
C ALA A 121 -4.55 -3.77 16.16
N THR A 122 -3.70 -3.09 16.91
CA THR A 122 -2.38 -3.56 17.30
C THR A 122 -2.35 -3.91 18.79
N PRO A 123 -1.33 -4.61 19.29
CA PRO A 123 -1.18 -4.85 20.73
C PRO A 123 -1.09 -3.56 21.58
N TYR A 124 -0.83 -2.41 20.95
CA TYR A 124 -0.67 -1.10 21.62
C TYR A 124 -1.88 -0.18 21.41
N GLY A 125 -2.91 -0.61 20.71
CA GLY A 125 -4.07 0.16 20.34
C GLY A 125 -4.24 0.29 18.83
N GLU A 126 -5.18 1.11 18.41
CA GLU A 126 -5.50 1.30 17.01
C GLU A 126 -4.43 2.14 16.29
N ALA A 127 -3.94 1.63 15.17
CA ALA A 127 -3.15 2.35 14.19
C ALA A 127 -3.95 2.53 12.92
N SER A 128 -3.83 3.67 12.26
CA SER A 128 -4.54 3.91 11.00
C SER A 128 -3.73 4.74 10.02
N ILE A 129 -4.03 4.56 8.75
CA ILE A 129 -3.61 5.42 7.65
C ILE A 129 -4.79 5.65 6.72
N GLU A 130 -4.97 6.88 6.31
CA GLU A 130 -5.87 7.27 5.24
C GLU A 130 -5.12 8.24 4.33
N TRP A 131 -5.23 8.04 3.02
CA TRP A 131 -4.75 9.02 2.06
C TRP A 131 -5.78 9.27 0.95
N ARG A 132 -5.75 10.48 0.39
CA ARG A 132 -6.59 10.91 -0.72
C ARG A 132 -5.76 11.69 -1.74
N ARG A 133 -6.14 11.54 -2.99
CA ARG A 133 -5.61 12.34 -4.11
C ARG A 133 -6.77 13.05 -4.78
N THR A 134 -6.73 14.38 -4.82
CA THR A 134 -7.78 15.20 -5.43
C THR A 134 -7.12 16.39 -6.11
N ASP A 135 -7.41 16.61 -7.39
CA ASP A 135 -6.93 17.75 -8.18
C ASP A 135 -5.42 17.99 -8.09
N GLY A 136 -4.64 16.92 -8.16
CA GLY A 136 -3.16 16.98 -8.08
C GLY A 136 -2.59 17.12 -6.67
N ARG A 137 -3.44 17.27 -5.64
CA ARG A 137 -3.03 17.30 -4.23
C ARG A 137 -3.05 15.91 -3.62
N PHE A 138 -2.11 15.66 -2.75
CA PHE A 138 -2.07 14.44 -1.95
C PHE A 138 -2.22 14.79 -0.47
N GLU A 139 -3.21 14.20 0.17
CA GLU A 139 -3.44 14.34 1.60
C GLU A 139 -3.30 12.97 2.27
N MET A 140 -2.64 12.93 3.43
CA MET A 140 -2.46 11.71 4.21
C MET A 140 -2.65 11.99 5.69
N THR A 141 -3.38 11.13 6.38
CA THR A 141 -3.51 11.16 7.84
C THR A 141 -3.07 9.81 8.40
N VAL A 142 -2.26 9.85 9.44
CA VAL A 142 -1.82 8.65 10.18
C VAL A 142 -2.16 8.78 11.66
N GLN A 143 -2.48 7.65 12.29
CA GLN A 143 -2.64 7.54 13.74
C GLN A 143 -1.65 6.54 14.31
N VAL A 144 -0.90 6.98 15.31
CA VAL A 144 0.12 6.19 16.02
C VAL A 144 -0.34 5.95 17.45
N PRO A 145 -0.47 4.70 17.91
CA PRO A 145 -0.92 4.37 19.27
C PRO A 145 -0.03 4.94 20.36
N VAL A 146 -0.59 5.09 21.55
CA VAL A 146 0.16 5.58 22.73
C VAL A 146 1.35 4.66 23.03
N GLY A 147 2.52 5.26 23.28
CA GLY A 147 3.76 4.53 23.54
C GLY A 147 4.46 3.95 22.31
N CYS A 148 3.91 4.19 21.12
CA CYS A 148 4.52 3.81 19.85
C CYS A 148 5.16 5.00 19.13
N THR A 149 5.96 4.69 18.13
CA THR A 149 6.57 5.65 17.20
C THR A 149 6.29 5.22 15.77
N ALA A 150 6.48 6.10 14.79
CA ALA A 150 6.40 5.72 13.39
C ALA A 150 7.34 6.54 12.51
N THR A 151 7.80 5.90 11.43
CA THR A 151 8.39 6.57 10.27
C THR A 151 7.30 6.76 9.22
N VAL A 152 7.07 8.00 8.81
CA VAL A 152 6.03 8.38 7.85
C VAL A 152 6.67 8.86 6.56
N TRP A 153 6.36 8.19 5.46
CA TRP A 153 6.82 8.51 4.11
C TRP A 153 5.68 9.15 3.33
N VAL A 154 5.78 10.45 3.07
CA VAL A 154 4.75 11.24 2.37
C VAL A 154 5.14 11.33 0.90
N PRO A 155 4.40 10.69 -0.03
CA PRO A 155 4.77 10.64 -1.44
C PRO A 155 4.59 11.97 -2.17
N GLY A 156 5.35 12.18 -3.26
CA GLY A 156 5.24 13.33 -4.15
C GLY A 156 5.92 14.61 -3.66
N ALA A 157 6.54 14.57 -2.49
CA ALA A 157 7.25 15.71 -1.93
C ALA A 157 8.59 15.96 -2.63
N ARG A 158 8.86 17.21 -3.00
CA ARG A 158 10.12 17.64 -3.62
C ARG A 158 11.09 18.33 -2.64
N SER A 159 10.55 18.86 -1.55
CA SER A 159 11.27 19.53 -0.47
C SER A 159 10.45 19.50 0.81
N SER A 160 11.04 19.88 1.95
CA SER A 160 10.30 20.05 3.21
C SER A 160 9.16 21.08 3.08
N ASP A 161 9.38 22.14 2.29
CA ASP A 161 8.42 23.22 2.13
C ASP A 161 7.23 22.86 1.23
N SER A 162 7.34 21.76 0.46
CA SER A 162 6.23 21.23 -0.34
C SER A 162 5.23 20.42 0.49
N VAL A 163 5.52 20.19 1.79
CA VAL A 163 4.63 19.43 2.69
C VAL A 163 4.17 20.34 3.82
N SER A 164 2.88 20.55 3.91
CA SER A 164 2.25 21.15 5.09
C SER A 164 1.74 20.07 6.04
N THR A 165 1.81 20.36 7.35
CA THR A 165 1.31 19.46 8.39
C THR A 165 0.29 20.17 9.27
N ASP A 166 -0.66 19.42 9.83
CA ASP A 166 -1.69 19.97 10.73
C ASP A 166 -1.15 20.41 12.12
N VAL A 167 0.03 19.91 12.49
CA VAL A 167 0.74 20.30 13.73
C VAL A 167 1.71 21.49 13.52
N GLY A 168 1.65 22.16 12.37
CA GLY A 168 2.53 23.27 12.02
C GLY A 168 3.78 22.83 11.24
N ARG A 169 4.77 23.74 11.11
CA ARG A 169 6.03 23.38 10.42
C ARG A 169 6.80 22.33 11.20
N ALA A 170 7.27 21.31 10.49
CA ALA A 170 8.18 20.30 11.05
C ALA A 170 9.38 21.00 11.75
N GLY A 171 9.69 20.56 12.97
CA GLY A 171 10.74 21.16 13.81
C GLY A 171 10.22 22.11 14.91
N ARG A 172 8.93 22.46 14.96
CA ARG A 172 8.30 23.15 16.09
C ARG A 172 7.57 22.22 17.03
N ASP A 173 7.13 21.05 16.56
CA ASP A 173 6.55 20.00 17.40
C ASP A 173 7.63 19.01 17.80
N LYS A 174 7.80 18.78 19.10
CA LYS A 174 8.75 17.78 19.66
C LYS A 174 8.41 16.33 19.29
N ASN A 175 7.21 16.10 18.77
CA ASN A 175 6.71 14.78 18.39
C ASN A 175 6.79 14.51 16.89
N LEU A 176 7.23 15.49 16.07
CA LEU A 176 7.37 15.37 14.63
C LEU A 176 8.73 15.94 14.19
N SER A 177 9.58 15.07 13.62
CA SER A 177 10.90 15.41 13.07
C SER A 177 10.93 15.13 11.57
N PHE A 178 11.42 16.07 10.78
CA PHE A 178 11.68 15.86 9.35
C PHE A 178 13.08 15.26 9.17
N GLU A 179 13.16 14.11 8.49
CA GLU A 179 14.39 13.31 8.31
C GLU A 179 15.01 13.43 6.91
N GLY A 180 14.35 14.18 6.02
CA GLY A 180 14.84 14.42 4.66
C GLY A 180 13.92 13.94 3.55
N ILE A 181 14.39 14.12 2.31
CA ILE A 181 13.73 13.59 1.11
C ILE A 181 14.47 12.33 0.66
N ARG A 182 13.74 11.25 0.44
CA ARG A 182 14.30 9.96 -0.03
C ARG A 182 13.32 9.33 -1.03
N ASP A 183 13.80 8.90 -2.17
CA ASP A 183 13.02 8.20 -3.21
C ASP A 183 11.72 8.92 -3.61
N GLY A 184 11.69 10.26 -3.61
CA GLY A 184 10.48 11.05 -3.91
C GLY A 184 9.48 11.16 -2.76
N TYR A 185 9.88 10.81 -1.54
CA TYR A 185 9.09 10.95 -0.32
C TYR A 185 9.74 11.96 0.63
N ALA A 186 8.90 12.75 1.31
CA ALA A 186 9.32 13.41 2.55
C ALA A 186 9.19 12.42 3.71
N VAL A 187 10.27 12.25 4.45
CA VAL A 187 10.34 11.28 5.56
C VAL A 187 10.26 12.01 6.89
N TYR A 188 9.40 11.53 7.75
CA TYR A 188 9.21 12.06 9.11
C TYR A 188 9.29 10.95 10.15
N GLU A 189 9.91 11.24 11.29
CA GLU A 189 9.75 10.46 12.51
C GLU A 189 8.67 11.11 13.38
N VAL A 190 7.72 10.30 13.86
CA VAL A 190 6.63 10.77 14.71
C VAL A 190 6.48 9.90 15.95
N ARG A 191 6.02 10.51 17.05
CA ARG A 191 5.60 9.82 18.26
C ARG A 191 4.10 9.49 18.20
N SER A 192 3.57 8.97 19.32
CA SER A 192 2.13 8.72 19.45
C SER A 192 1.31 9.99 19.20
N GLY A 193 0.23 9.86 18.43
CA GLY A 193 -0.64 10.97 18.05
C GLY A 193 -1.29 10.76 16.68
N ARG A 194 -2.01 11.78 16.23
CA ARG A 194 -2.60 11.87 14.88
C ARG A 194 -1.91 13.00 14.12
N TYR A 195 -1.53 12.72 12.88
CA TYR A 195 -0.78 13.66 12.04
C TYR A 195 -1.38 13.70 10.63
N GLY A 196 -1.65 14.89 10.15
CA GLY A 196 -2.06 15.17 8.77
C GLY A 196 -0.91 15.76 7.97
N PHE A 197 -0.76 15.32 6.73
CA PHE A 197 0.24 15.78 5.76
C PHE A 197 -0.47 16.13 4.45
N ARG A 198 -0.05 17.23 3.81
CA ARG A 198 -0.55 17.68 2.51
C ARG A 198 0.60 18.06 1.61
N VAL A 199 0.54 17.59 0.36
CA VAL A 199 1.50 17.91 -0.71
C VAL A 199 0.72 18.60 -1.84
N GLU A 200 1.25 19.75 -2.29
CA GLU A 200 0.70 20.53 -3.41
C GLU A 200 1.50 20.32 -4.69
#